data_8d728dbe1abcaf17d5a2a11756823b24
#
_entry.id   8d728dbe1abcaf17d5a2a11756823b24
#
_cell.length_a   1.000
_cell.length_b   1.000
_cell.length_c   1.000
_cell.angle_alpha   90.00
_cell.angle_beta   90.00
_cell.angle_gamma   90.00
#
_symmetry.space_group_name_H-M   'P 1'
#
loop_
_entity.id
_entity.type
_entity.pdbx_description
1 polymer ?
#
loop_
_entity_poly.entity_id
_entity_poly.type
_entity_poly.pdbx_seq_one_letter_code
_entity_poly.pdbx_strand_id
1 'polypeptide(L)' 'MKEEKTLITCIIGSTVREVIKQAQELEIKREDIVNMFPLGGQIYLVFYK' A
#
# COMPACT_ATOMS: atom_id res chain seq x y z
N MET A 1 -3.22 -23.89 -2.63
CA MET A 1 -1.90 -23.42 -2.98
C MET A 1 -1.68 -21.98 -2.57
N LYS A 2 -0.59 -21.72 -1.95
CA LYS A 2 -0.34 -20.41 -1.42
C LYS A 2 0.61 -19.63 -2.32
N GLU A 3 0.23 -18.45 -2.67
CA GLU A 3 1.07 -17.60 -3.46
C GLU A 3 2.02 -16.82 -2.59
N GLU A 4 3.25 -16.77 -2.99
CA GLU A 4 4.21 -15.96 -2.28
C GLU A 4 4.31 -14.61 -2.91
N LYS A 5 4.08 -13.59 -2.11
CA LYS A 5 4.17 -12.22 -2.58
C LYS A 5 5.49 -11.65 -2.12
N THR A 6 6.44 -11.66 -3.01
CA THR A 6 7.79 -11.26 -2.69
C THR A 6 8.15 -9.88 -3.22
N LEU A 7 7.31 -9.33 -4.07
CA LEU A 7 7.59 -8.02 -4.66
C LEU A 7 7.08 -6.92 -3.76
N ILE A 8 7.98 -6.05 -3.34
CA ILE A 8 7.62 -4.91 -2.51
C ILE A 8 7.36 -3.72 -3.41
N THR A 9 6.23 -3.08 -3.20
CA THR A 9 5.88 -1.92 -3.99
C THR A 9 5.21 -0.90 -3.10
N CYS A 10 4.95 0.29 -3.62
CA CYS A 10 4.34 1.32 -2.81
C CYS A 10 3.39 2.18 -3.62
N ILE A 11 2.47 2.79 -2.90
CA ILE A 11 1.53 3.75 -3.44
C ILE A 11 1.80 5.08 -2.76
N ILE A 12 1.75 6.14 -3.54
CA ILE A 12 1.96 7.49 -3.03
C ILE A 12 0.69 8.29 -3.25
N GLY A 13 0.23 8.97 -2.22
CA GLY A 13 -0.96 9.79 -2.33
C GLY A 13 -0.83 11.04 -1.47
N SER A 14 -1.74 11.99 -1.69
CA SER A 14 -1.71 13.23 -0.94
C SER A 14 -2.34 13.08 0.44
N THR A 15 -3.27 12.17 0.59
CA THR A 15 -3.95 11.94 1.86
C THR A 15 -4.08 10.46 2.12
N VAL A 16 -4.32 10.14 3.40
CA VAL A 16 -4.52 8.74 3.78
C VAL A 16 -5.72 8.16 3.04
N ARG A 17 -6.78 8.95 2.91
CA ARG A 17 -7.98 8.46 2.24
C ARG A 17 -7.69 8.09 0.79
N GLU A 18 -6.90 8.90 0.13
CA GLU A 18 -6.56 8.65 -1.26
C GLU A 18 -5.75 7.36 -1.40
N VAL A 19 -4.80 7.18 -0.50
CA VAL A 19 -3.97 5.98 -0.53
C VAL A 19 -4.82 4.73 -0.26
N ILE A 20 -5.73 4.83 0.70
CA ILE A 20 -6.59 3.71 1.01
C ILE A 20 -7.49 3.37 -0.18
N LYS A 21 -7.98 4.40 -0.86
CA LYS A 21 -8.84 4.17 -2.01
C LYS A 21 -8.08 3.42 -3.10
N GLN A 22 -6.83 3.82 -3.35
CA GLN A 22 -6.03 3.14 -4.35
C GLN A 22 -5.75 1.71 -3.95
N ALA A 23 -5.48 1.49 -2.66
CA ALA A 23 -5.22 0.14 -2.18
C ALA A 23 -6.43 -0.75 -2.39
N GLN A 24 -7.62 -0.21 -2.18
CA GLN A 24 -8.83 -0.98 -2.38
C GLN A 24 -9.06 -1.30 -3.84
N GLU A 25 -8.73 -0.37 -4.71
CA GLU A 25 -8.87 -0.60 -6.14
C GLU A 25 -7.92 -1.68 -6.63
N LEU A 26 -6.75 -1.77 -6.01
CA LEU A 26 -5.78 -2.80 -6.33
C LEU A 26 -6.02 -4.08 -5.56
N GLU A 27 -7.03 -4.09 -4.70
CA GLU A 27 -7.39 -5.27 -3.91
C GLU A 27 -6.23 -5.74 -3.05
N ILE A 28 -5.54 -4.78 -2.46
CA ILE A 28 -4.44 -5.09 -1.56
C ILE A 28 -5.02 -5.49 -0.22
N LYS A 29 -4.60 -6.65 0.28
CA LYS A 29 -5.10 -7.16 1.53
C LYS A 29 -4.34 -6.57 2.70
N ARG A 30 -5.02 -6.49 3.83
CA ARG A 30 -4.40 -5.93 5.02
C ARG A 30 -3.11 -6.65 5.38
N GLU A 31 -3.11 -7.96 5.25
CA GLU A 31 -1.93 -8.74 5.63
C GLU A 31 -0.76 -8.53 4.70
N ASP A 32 -0.98 -7.93 3.53
CA ASP A 32 0.10 -7.64 2.59
C ASP A 32 0.71 -6.28 2.83
N ILE A 33 0.09 -5.47 3.68
CA ILE A 33 0.59 -4.12 3.94
C ILE A 33 1.75 -4.18 4.92
N VAL A 34 2.87 -3.60 4.53
CA VAL A 34 4.04 -3.56 5.39
C VAL A 34 4.02 -2.34 6.29
N ASN A 35 3.75 -1.19 5.71
CA ASN A 35 3.82 0.04 6.48
C ASN A 35 3.13 1.16 5.72
N MET A 36 2.75 2.20 6.45
CA MET A 36 2.20 3.40 5.86
C MET A 36 2.70 4.57 6.69
N PHE A 37 3.29 5.55 6.01
CA PHE A 37 3.89 6.67 6.73
C PHE A 37 3.84 7.93 5.88
N PRO A 38 3.83 9.09 6.54
CA PRO A 38 3.89 10.36 5.82
C PRO A 38 5.33 10.77 5.56
N LEU A 39 5.55 11.41 4.44
CA LEU A 39 6.88 11.88 4.11
C LEU A 39 6.75 13.01 3.10
N GLY A 40 7.29 14.18 3.43
CA GLY A 40 7.32 15.29 2.50
C GLY A 40 5.96 15.74 2.04
N GLY A 41 4.96 15.70 2.92
CA GLY A 41 3.62 16.13 2.56
C GLY A 41 2.82 15.11 1.80
N GLN A 42 3.35 13.90 1.67
CA GLN A 42 2.66 12.82 0.98
C GLN A 42 2.59 11.60 1.87
N ILE A 43 1.69 10.68 1.51
CA ILE A 43 1.51 9.44 2.26
C ILE A 43 2.02 8.30 1.41
N TYR A 44 2.86 7.47 2.00
CA TYR A 44 3.41 6.30 1.33
C TYR A 44 2.84 5.03 1.96
N LEU A 45 2.36 4.14 1.11
CA LEU A 45 1.87 2.84 1.56
C LEU A 45 2.73 1.75 0.93
N VAL A 46 3.47 1.03 1.76
CA VAL A 46 4.35 -0.03 1.30
C VAL A 46 3.66 -1.37 1.51
N PHE A 47 3.66 -2.19 0.50
CA PHE A 47 2.96 -3.46 0.58
C PHE A 47 3.62 -4.49 -0.33
N TYR A 48 3.27 -5.74 -0.09
CA TYR A 48 3.72 -6.85 -0.95
C TYR A 48 2.69 -7.11 -2.03
N LYS A 49 3.19 -7.45 -3.20
CA LYS A 49 2.30 -7.71 -4.33
C LYS A 49 2.68 -8.96 -5.13
#